data_96014233da6096609982f19a9407715f
#
_entry.id   96014233da6096609982f19a9407715f
#
_cell.length_a   1.000
_cell.length_b   1.000
_cell.length_c   1.000
_cell.angle_alpha   90.00
_cell.angle_beta   90.00
_cell.angle_gamma   90.00
#
_symmetry.space_group_name_H-M   'P 1'
#
loop_
_entity.id
_entity.type
_entity.pdbx_description
1 polymer ?
#
loop_
_entity_poly.entity_id
_entity_poly.type
_entity_poly.pdbx_seq_one_letter_code
_entity_poly.pdbx_strand_id
1 'polypeptide(L)'
;GSMRVCFRFASDQTRPQFEDPKWANYTTIKASNDAVLEYHYDPKGNVRPWDRTLYVKVVKGFLREGDTITITFGETGHGSPGMRLQTFLEDTFEFHTLVDPIATYNYQPLPLQPSIRIVAGPPVDYVAVLPTLRTAGQLFALRIKGEDGWGNPSDQCDLTLSLKANLDIVGLPETITLKPGIDSVTIEGLMVKELG
;
A
#
# COMPACT_ATOMS: atom_id res chain seq x y z
N GLY A 1 -26.03 9.47 -14.97
CA GLY A 1 -24.58 9.33 -15.06
C GLY A 1 -24.05 8.22 -14.18
N SER A 2 -22.79 7.87 -14.35
CA SER A 2 -22.12 6.81 -13.59
C SER A 2 -20.62 7.08 -13.47
N MET A 3 -20.00 6.39 -12.51
CA MET A 3 -18.55 6.42 -12.32
C MET A 3 -18.01 5.03 -12.02
N ARG A 4 -16.73 4.85 -12.24
CA ARG A 4 -15.95 3.66 -11.89
C ARG A 4 -14.77 4.08 -11.05
N VAL A 5 -14.54 3.40 -9.95
CA VAL A 5 -13.27 3.48 -9.20
C VAL A 5 -12.56 2.16 -9.39
N CYS A 6 -11.44 2.21 -10.10
CA CYS A 6 -10.72 1.03 -10.54
C CYS A 6 -9.42 0.87 -9.75
N PHE A 7 -9.12 -0.37 -9.37
CA PHE A 7 -7.91 -0.76 -8.66
C PHE A 7 -7.05 -1.65 -9.55
N ARG A 8 -5.75 -1.63 -9.34
CA ARG A 8 -4.82 -2.48 -10.08
C ARG A 8 -5.07 -3.97 -9.80
N PHE A 9 -4.99 -4.80 -10.82
CA PHE A 9 -5.11 -6.25 -10.71
C PHE A 9 -4.05 -6.88 -9.78
N ALA A 10 -2.85 -6.28 -9.74
CA ALA A 10 -1.72 -6.77 -8.95
C ALA A 10 -1.83 -6.45 -7.46
N SER A 11 -2.69 -5.49 -7.07
CA SER A 11 -2.91 -5.19 -5.65
C SER A 11 -3.60 -6.37 -4.96
N ASP A 12 -3.14 -6.74 -3.78
CA ASP A 12 -3.80 -7.70 -2.89
C ASP A 12 -4.78 -7.04 -1.90
N GLN A 13 -5.13 -5.77 -2.15
CA GLN A 13 -6.15 -5.07 -1.39
C GLN A 13 -7.43 -5.89 -1.29
N THR A 14 -8.02 -5.90 -0.12
CA THR A 14 -9.29 -6.61 0.10
C THR A 14 -10.45 -5.95 -0.66
N ARG A 15 -11.46 -6.77 -0.99
CA ARG A 15 -12.62 -6.31 -1.75
C ARG A 15 -13.57 -5.53 -0.84
N PRO A 16 -14.15 -4.41 -1.30
CA PRO A 16 -15.23 -3.74 -0.59
C PRO A 16 -16.46 -4.65 -0.49
N GLN A 17 -17.20 -4.55 0.60
CA GLN A 17 -18.52 -5.15 0.79
C GLN A 17 -19.49 -4.10 1.31
N PHE A 18 -20.79 -4.28 1.06
CA PHE A 18 -21.81 -3.28 1.29
C PHE A 18 -22.96 -3.77 2.19
N GLU A 19 -22.90 -5.01 2.65
CA GLU A 19 -24.03 -5.71 3.28
C GLU A 19 -23.95 -5.64 4.80
N ASP A 20 -22.79 -5.95 5.39
CA ASP A 20 -22.66 -6.02 6.85
C ASP A 20 -21.77 -4.89 7.39
N PRO A 21 -22.39 -3.91 8.11
CA PRO A 21 -21.66 -2.76 8.64
C PRO A 21 -20.71 -3.08 9.79
N LYS A 22 -20.72 -4.30 10.32
CA LYS A 22 -19.83 -4.74 11.41
C LYS A 22 -18.63 -5.54 10.90
N TRP A 23 -18.68 -6.02 9.66
CA TRP A 23 -17.62 -6.84 9.10
C TRP A 23 -16.55 -5.99 8.41
N ALA A 24 -15.36 -6.59 8.27
CA ALA A 24 -14.24 -5.98 7.56
C ALA A 24 -14.63 -5.56 6.13
N ASN A 25 -14.00 -4.50 5.64
CA ASN A 25 -14.16 -3.96 4.31
C ASN A 25 -15.54 -3.31 4.04
N TYR A 26 -16.32 -3.04 5.08
CA TYR A 26 -17.58 -2.36 4.90
C TYR A 26 -17.36 -0.99 4.23
N THR A 27 -18.09 -0.77 3.17
CA THR A 27 -17.93 0.44 2.33
C THR A 27 -19.27 1.12 2.17
N THR A 28 -19.30 2.41 2.41
CA THR A 28 -20.50 3.24 2.20
C THR A 28 -20.31 4.18 1.02
N ILE A 29 -21.41 4.44 0.30
CA ILE A 29 -21.43 5.35 -0.83
C ILE A 29 -22.65 6.24 -0.70
N LYS A 30 -22.43 7.56 -0.65
CA LYS A 30 -23.49 8.55 -0.39
C LYS A 30 -23.39 9.72 -1.36
N ALA A 31 -24.52 10.18 -1.86
CA ALA A 31 -24.61 11.47 -2.52
C ALA A 31 -24.83 12.59 -1.49
N SER A 32 -24.38 13.80 -1.78
CA SER A 32 -24.60 14.98 -0.94
C SER A 32 -26.04 15.52 -1.01
N ASN A 33 -26.81 15.04 -1.96
CA ASN A 33 -28.22 15.38 -2.17
C ASN A 33 -29.10 14.12 -2.16
N ASP A 34 -30.37 14.23 -2.57
CA ASP A 34 -31.36 13.14 -2.56
C ASP A 34 -31.22 12.17 -3.76
N ALA A 35 -30.13 12.23 -4.53
CA ALA A 35 -29.90 11.29 -5.63
C ALA A 35 -29.73 9.86 -5.08
N VAL A 36 -30.43 8.91 -5.69
CA VAL A 36 -30.34 7.50 -5.33
C VAL A 36 -29.23 6.87 -6.15
N LEU A 37 -28.31 6.21 -5.43
CA LEU A 37 -27.16 5.53 -6.02
C LEU A 37 -27.37 4.02 -5.99
N GLU A 38 -27.02 3.37 -7.09
CA GLU A 38 -26.82 1.93 -7.20
C GLU A 38 -25.34 1.66 -7.38
N TYR A 39 -24.80 0.64 -6.68
CA TYR A 39 -23.39 0.33 -6.74
C TYR A 39 -23.12 -1.16 -6.55
N HIS A 40 -22.04 -1.63 -7.15
CA HIS A 40 -21.55 -2.98 -7.00
C HIS A 40 -20.05 -3.06 -7.28
N TYR A 41 -19.41 -4.10 -6.80
CA TYR A 41 -18.00 -4.37 -7.08
C TYR A 41 -17.85 -5.56 -8.03
N ASP A 42 -17.09 -5.38 -9.12
CA ASP A 42 -16.73 -6.41 -10.09
C ASP A 42 -15.20 -6.56 -10.17
N PRO A 43 -14.62 -7.73 -9.84
CA PRO A 43 -13.18 -7.95 -9.92
C PRO A 43 -12.63 -7.98 -11.35
N LYS A 44 -13.48 -7.94 -12.38
CA LYS A 44 -13.12 -7.91 -13.80
C LYS A 44 -13.89 -6.84 -14.58
N GLY A 45 -14.34 -5.80 -13.90
CA GLY A 45 -15.24 -4.79 -14.45
C GLY A 45 -14.61 -3.77 -15.40
N ASN A 46 -13.29 -3.81 -15.61
CA ASN A 46 -12.60 -2.90 -16.51
C ASN A 46 -11.38 -3.61 -17.15
N VAL A 47 -10.61 -2.88 -17.95
CA VAL A 47 -9.44 -3.41 -18.68
C VAL A 47 -8.20 -3.35 -17.78
N ARG A 48 -7.35 -4.39 -17.82
CA ARG A 48 -6.04 -4.38 -17.16
C ARG A 48 -5.18 -3.19 -17.59
N PRO A 49 -4.43 -2.60 -16.69
CA PRO A 49 -4.13 -3.07 -15.32
C PRO A 49 -5.16 -2.66 -14.27
N TRP A 50 -6.26 -2.02 -14.62
CA TRP A 50 -7.29 -1.44 -13.76
C TRP A 50 -8.61 -2.22 -13.82
N ASP A 51 -8.58 -3.54 -13.66
CA ASP A 51 -9.73 -4.40 -13.87
C ASP A 51 -10.65 -4.59 -12.67
N ARG A 52 -10.18 -4.35 -11.44
CA ARG A 52 -10.97 -4.42 -10.21
C ARG A 52 -11.77 -3.14 -10.03
N THR A 53 -13.07 -3.21 -10.18
CA THR A 53 -13.89 -2.00 -10.36
C THR A 53 -15.04 -1.92 -9.38
N LEU A 54 -15.13 -0.78 -8.69
CA LEU A 54 -16.33 -0.34 -8.01
C LEU A 54 -17.14 0.52 -8.99
N TYR A 55 -18.35 0.07 -9.31
CA TYR A 55 -19.33 0.83 -10.09
C TYR A 55 -20.25 1.62 -9.19
N VAL A 56 -20.52 2.86 -9.57
CA VAL A 56 -21.52 3.71 -8.93
C VAL A 56 -22.35 4.39 -10.01
N LYS A 57 -23.68 4.26 -9.93
CA LYS A 57 -24.63 4.81 -10.91
C LYS A 57 -25.71 5.61 -10.21
N VAL A 58 -26.03 6.79 -10.71
CA VAL A 58 -27.22 7.55 -10.32
C VAL A 58 -28.42 6.96 -11.01
N VAL A 59 -29.33 6.34 -10.25
CA VAL A 59 -30.54 5.67 -10.78
C VAL A 59 -31.82 6.49 -10.62
N LYS A 60 -31.81 7.43 -9.67
CA LYS A 60 -32.92 8.38 -9.47
C LYS A 60 -32.36 9.74 -9.04
N GLY A 61 -32.94 10.80 -9.55
CA GLY A 61 -32.42 12.15 -9.34
C GLY A 61 -31.23 12.47 -10.24
N PHE A 62 -30.47 13.47 -9.87
CA PHE A 62 -29.27 13.92 -10.59
C PHE A 62 -28.33 14.67 -9.65
N LEU A 63 -27.06 14.80 -10.05
CA LEU A 63 -26.06 15.62 -9.38
C LEU A 63 -25.91 16.94 -10.13
N ARG A 64 -25.78 18.03 -9.42
CA ARG A 64 -25.50 19.38 -9.93
C ARG A 64 -24.02 19.71 -9.69
N GLU A 65 -23.57 20.79 -10.28
CA GLU A 65 -22.28 21.39 -9.91
C GLU A 65 -22.23 21.68 -8.41
N GLY A 66 -21.15 21.22 -7.76
CA GLY A 66 -20.99 21.30 -6.32
C GLY A 66 -21.53 20.09 -5.53
N ASP A 67 -22.38 19.25 -6.11
CA ASP A 67 -22.78 17.98 -5.46
C ASP A 67 -21.64 16.96 -5.50
N THR A 68 -21.60 16.10 -4.49
CA THR A 68 -20.51 15.09 -4.34
C THR A 68 -21.07 13.68 -4.18
N ILE A 69 -20.27 12.69 -4.60
CA ILE A 69 -20.41 11.31 -4.18
C ILE A 69 -19.26 11.00 -3.24
N THR A 70 -19.57 10.65 -2.00
CA THR A 70 -18.60 10.24 -0.98
C THR A 70 -18.54 8.72 -0.90
N ILE A 71 -17.37 8.15 -1.09
CA ILE A 71 -17.09 6.73 -0.95
C ILE A 71 -16.18 6.56 0.27
N THR A 72 -16.64 5.84 1.29
CA THR A 72 -15.86 5.56 2.49
C THR A 72 -15.51 4.08 2.51
N PHE A 73 -14.28 3.76 2.14
CA PHE A 73 -13.77 2.40 2.22
C PHE A 73 -13.41 2.06 3.67
N GLY A 74 -13.89 0.91 4.16
CA GLY A 74 -13.63 0.48 5.53
C GLY A 74 -14.32 1.37 6.57
N GLU A 75 -15.58 1.76 6.34
CA GLU A 75 -16.39 2.53 7.27
C GLU A 75 -16.47 1.84 8.65
N THR A 76 -16.02 2.52 9.72
CA THR A 76 -15.89 1.94 11.07
C THR A 76 -17.01 2.36 12.03
N GLY A 77 -17.85 3.31 11.67
CA GLY A 77 -18.87 3.90 12.54
C GLY A 77 -19.92 2.93 13.11
N HIS A 78 -20.01 1.73 12.54
CA HIS A 78 -20.92 0.67 12.98
C HIS A 78 -20.21 -0.55 13.57
N GLY A 79 -18.90 -0.45 13.83
CA GLY A 79 -18.10 -1.50 14.47
C GLY A 79 -17.31 -2.39 13.51
N SER A 80 -17.25 -2.05 12.22
CA SER A 80 -16.30 -2.69 11.29
C SER A 80 -14.85 -2.42 11.72
N PRO A 81 -13.92 -3.39 11.59
CA PRO A 81 -12.50 -3.18 11.86
C PRO A 81 -11.79 -2.34 10.80
N GLY A 82 -12.50 -1.86 9.77
CA GLY A 82 -11.94 -1.13 8.66
C GLY A 82 -11.65 -1.99 7.43
N MET A 83 -10.84 -1.49 6.53
CA MET A 83 -10.43 -2.19 5.30
C MET A 83 -8.93 -2.40 5.30
N ARG A 84 -8.49 -3.64 5.00
CA ARG A 84 -7.07 -3.91 4.76
C ARG A 84 -6.68 -3.43 3.37
N LEU A 85 -5.74 -2.50 3.33
CA LEU A 85 -5.08 -2.09 2.09
C LEU A 85 -4.14 -3.20 1.59
N GLN A 86 -3.45 -2.98 0.48
CA GLN A 86 -2.44 -3.93 0.00
C GLN A 86 -1.29 -4.11 1.00
N THR A 87 -0.64 -5.27 0.95
CA THR A 87 0.39 -5.65 1.92
C THR A 87 1.77 -5.11 1.59
N PHE A 88 1.99 -4.56 0.43
CA PHE A 88 3.26 -3.95 0.02
C PHE A 88 3.14 -2.43 -0.09
N LEU A 89 4.22 -1.75 0.26
CA LEU A 89 4.28 -0.28 0.21
C LEU A 89 4.24 0.23 -1.24
N GLU A 90 3.64 1.41 -1.41
CA GLU A 90 3.54 2.09 -2.70
C GLU A 90 3.45 3.60 -2.47
N ASP A 91 4.29 4.38 -3.15
CA ASP A 91 4.30 5.85 -2.99
C ASP A 91 3.06 6.51 -3.61
N THR A 92 2.46 5.88 -4.61
CA THR A 92 1.30 6.42 -5.33
C THR A 92 0.30 5.31 -5.62
N PHE A 93 -0.44 4.89 -4.58
CA PHE A 93 -1.59 4.00 -4.75
C PHE A 93 -2.76 4.81 -5.30
N GLU A 94 -3.03 4.65 -6.59
CA GLU A 94 -4.05 5.41 -7.32
C GLU A 94 -5.42 4.71 -7.26
N PHE A 95 -6.45 5.50 -7.01
CA PHE A 95 -7.85 5.14 -7.24
C PHE A 95 -8.24 5.61 -8.64
N HIS A 96 -7.98 4.80 -9.66
CA HIS A 96 -8.22 5.18 -11.05
C HIS A 96 -9.71 5.39 -11.32
N THR A 97 -10.11 6.64 -11.35
CA THR A 97 -11.52 7.04 -11.39
C THR A 97 -11.90 7.50 -12.79
N LEU A 98 -12.93 6.88 -13.31
CA LEU A 98 -13.52 7.15 -14.61
C LEU A 98 -14.96 7.64 -14.45
N VAL A 99 -15.38 8.63 -15.20
CA VAL A 99 -16.72 9.23 -15.11
C VAL A 99 -17.40 9.27 -16.48
N ASP A 100 -18.67 8.90 -16.51
CA ASP A 100 -19.60 9.09 -17.62
C ASP A 100 -20.80 9.91 -17.13
N PRO A 101 -20.77 11.25 -17.24
CA PRO A 101 -21.76 12.13 -16.61
C PRO A 101 -23.16 12.04 -17.26
N ILE A 102 -23.26 11.61 -18.52
CA ILE A 102 -24.51 11.65 -19.30
C ILE A 102 -24.95 10.28 -19.83
N ALA A 103 -24.45 9.20 -19.23
CA ALA A 103 -24.85 7.82 -19.53
C ALA A 103 -24.65 7.40 -20.99
N THR A 104 -23.51 7.77 -21.56
CA THR A 104 -23.11 7.42 -22.94
C THR A 104 -22.29 6.14 -23.02
N TYR A 105 -21.91 5.56 -21.86
CA TYR A 105 -20.95 4.46 -21.74
C TYR A 105 -19.53 4.82 -22.18
N ASN A 106 -19.26 6.10 -22.42
CA ASN A 106 -17.94 6.63 -22.72
C ASN A 106 -17.32 7.23 -21.48
N TYR A 107 -16.61 6.40 -20.71
CA TYR A 107 -15.98 6.78 -19.47
C TYR A 107 -14.68 7.55 -19.72
N GLN A 108 -14.54 8.72 -19.12
CA GLN A 108 -13.35 9.55 -19.17
C GLN A 108 -12.65 9.58 -17.82
N PRO A 109 -11.31 9.48 -17.79
CA PRO A 109 -10.57 9.59 -16.54
C PRO A 109 -10.69 10.99 -15.94
N LEU A 110 -10.70 11.08 -14.61
CA LEU A 110 -10.56 12.38 -13.96
C LEU A 110 -9.21 13.01 -14.35
N PRO A 111 -9.15 14.33 -14.51
CA PRO A 111 -7.90 15.05 -14.79
C PRO A 111 -6.84 14.87 -13.69
N LEU A 112 -7.29 14.74 -12.45
CA LEU A 112 -6.47 14.42 -11.27
C LEU A 112 -7.05 13.18 -10.59
N GLN A 113 -6.24 12.13 -10.53
CA GLN A 113 -6.64 10.88 -9.90
C GLN A 113 -6.40 10.92 -8.38
N PRO A 114 -7.40 10.52 -7.55
CA PRO A 114 -7.17 10.36 -6.12
C PRO A 114 -6.08 9.32 -5.86
N SER A 115 -5.15 9.62 -4.96
CA SER A 115 -4.09 8.69 -4.58
C SER A 115 -3.73 8.83 -3.11
N ILE A 116 -3.19 7.76 -2.55
CA ILE A 116 -2.64 7.71 -1.20
C ILE A 116 -1.24 7.09 -1.25
N ARG A 117 -0.44 7.36 -0.23
CA ARG A 117 0.80 6.64 0.02
C ARG A 117 0.52 5.48 0.97
N ILE A 118 0.96 4.28 0.62
CA ILE A 118 0.95 3.11 1.50
C ILE A 118 2.34 2.94 2.05
N VAL A 119 2.47 3.04 3.37
CA VAL A 119 3.73 2.96 4.11
C VAL A 119 3.82 1.65 4.88
N ALA A 120 5.06 1.24 5.22
CA ALA A 120 5.28 0.09 6.07
C ALA A 120 4.70 0.31 7.48
N GLY A 121 4.28 -0.77 8.11
CA GLY A 121 3.91 -0.80 9.52
C GLY A 121 5.12 -0.73 10.45
N PRO A 122 4.91 -0.80 11.78
CA PRO A 122 5.99 -0.95 12.76
C PRO A 122 6.84 -2.19 12.46
N PRO A 123 8.16 -2.13 12.70
CA PRO A 123 9.04 -3.27 12.46
C PRO A 123 8.74 -4.42 13.42
N VAL A 124 8.68 -5.63 12.87
CA VAL A 124 8.51 -6.87 13.64
C VAL A 124 9.73 -7.79 13.53
N ASP A 125 10.58 -7.55 12.53
CA ASP A 125 11.80 -8.31 12.29
C ASP A 125 12.92 -7.40 11.76
N TYR A 126 14.18 -7.90 11.85
CA TYR A 126 15.37 -7.17 11.40
C TYR A 126 16.20 -8.07 10.51
N VAL A 127 16.45 -7.60 9.29
CA VAL A 127 17.10 -8.38 8.24
C VAL A 127 18.45 -7.78 7.87
N ALA A 128 19.47 -8.64 7.86
CA ALA A 128 20.81 -8.33 7.36
C ALA A 128 20.96 -8.85 5.92
N VAL A 129 21.24 -7.95 4.98
CA VAL A 129 21.43 -8.28 3.56
C VAL A 129 22.89 -8.19 3.22
N LEU A 130 23.47 -9.31 2.78
CA LEU A 130 24.85 -9.50 2.40
C LEU A 130 24.94 -10.05 0.97
N PRO A 131 26.06 -9.84 0.26
CA PRO A 131 26.33 -10.58 -0.96
C PRO A 131 26.43 -12.09 -0.69
N THR A 132 25.83 -12.92 -1.53
CA THR A 132 25.83 -14.38 -1.38
C THR A 132 27.20 -15.03 -1.59
N LEU A 133 28.10 -14.35 -2.27
CA LEU A 133 29.46 -14.84 -2.55
C LEU A 133 30.46 -13.68 -2.59
N ARG A 134 31.57 -13.83 -1.90
CA ARG A 134 32.76 -12.97 -1.99
C ARG A 134 34.02 -13.79 -1.82
N THR A 135 35.08 -13.39 -2.49
CA THR A 135 36.42 -13.95 -2.27
C THR A 135 37.08 -13.22 -1.10
N ALA A 136 37.90 -13.92 -0.32
CA ALA A 136 38.70 -13.28 0.75
C ALA A 136 39.50 -12.10 0.18
N GLY A 137 39.59 -11.02 0.91
CA GLY A 137 40.19 -9.77 0.47
C GLY A 137 39.31 -8.83 -0.37
N GLN A 138 38.13 -9.28 -0.81
CA GLN A 138 37.19 -8.41 -1.52
C GLN A 138 36.32 -7.62 -0.55
N LEU A 139 36.14 -6.34 -0.86
CA LEU A 139 35.24 -5.47 -0.12
C LEU A 139 33.77 -5.81 -0.41
N PHE A 140 32.93 -5.67 0.62
CA PHE A 140 31.48 -5.79 0.51
C PHE A 140 30.76 -4.82 1.43
N ALA A 141 29.45 -4.71 1.25
CA ALA A 141 28.57 -3.94 2.11
C ALA A 141 27.60 -4.85 2.84
N LEU A 142 27.23 -4.46 4.06
CA LEU A 142 26.15 -5.04 4.86
C LEU A 142 25.03 -4.00 4.95
N ARG A 143 23.83 -4.34 4.50
CA ARG A 143 22.65 -3.52 4.70
C ARG A 143 21.75 -4.15 5.76
N ILE A 144 21.34 -3.36 6.75
CA ILE A 144 20.43 -3.79 7.82
C ILE A 144 19.19 -2.92 7.76
N LYS A 145 18.03 -3.57 7.80
CA LYS A 145 16.71 -2.94 7.77
C LYS A 145 15.78 -3.61 8.78
N GLY A 146 14.83 -2.84 9.32
CA GLY A 146 13.65 -3.40 9.96
C GLY A 146 12.59 -3.74 8.92
N GLU A 147 11.82 -4.78 9.13
CA GLU A 147 10.70 -5.17 8.28
C GLU A 147 9.40 -5.23 9.07
N ASP A 148 8.31 -4.75 8.48
CA ASP A 148 6.98 -4.95 9.02
C ASP A 148 6.51 -6.41 8.87
N GLY A 149 5.30 -6.72 9.35
CA GLY A 149 4.74 -8.07 9.27
C GLY A 149 4.54 -8.61 7.85
N TRP A 150 4.79 -7.80 6.81
CA TRP A 150 4.66 -8.13 5.40
C TRP A 150 6.00 -8.14 4.66
N GLY A 151 7.10 -7.85 5.37
CA GLY A 151 8.44 -7.78 4.78
C GLY A 151 8.78 -6.44 4.13
N ASN A 152 7.98 -5.39 4.34
CA ASN A 152 8.30 -4.06 3.86
C ASN A 152 9.36 -3.40 4.75
N PRO A 153 10.35 -2.70 4.16
CA PRO A 153 11.28 -1.90 4.94
C PRO A 153 10.54 -0.82 5.73
N SER A 154 10.72 -0.84 7.07
CA SER A 154 10.06 0.08 7.98
C SER A 154 10.98 1.20 8.39
N ASP A 155 10.52 2.44 8.25
CA ASP A 155 11.19 3.65 8.74
C ASP A 155 10.83 4.02 10.19
N GLN A 156 10.10 3.13 10.89
CA GLN A 156 9.66 3.33 12.27
C GLN A 156 10.59 2.65 13.30
N CYS A 157 11.79 2.24 12.89
CA CYS A 157 12.77 1.63 13.78
C CYS A 157 13.35 2.69 14.75
N ASP A 158 13.47 2.34 16.03
CA ASP A 158 14.15 3.14 17.05
C ASP A 158 14.87 2.22 18.05
N LEU A 159 16.02 1.68 17.62
CA LEU A 159 16.81 0.77 18.46
C LEU A 159 18.26 0.68 18.00
N THR A 160 19.08 0.15 18.93
CA THR A 160 20.47 -0.23 18.67
C THR A 160 20.61 -1.75 18.64
N LEU A 161 21.18 -2.27 17.56
CA LEU A 161 21.45 -3.69 17.35
C LEU A 161 22.93 -3.98 17.61
N SER A 162 23.22 -5.08 18.30
CA SER A 162 24.59 -5.63 18.41
C SER A 162 24.86 -6.55 17.21
N LEU A 163 26.02 -6.38 16.59
CA LEU A 163 26.44 -7.18 15.44
C LEU A 163 27.51 -8.20 15.87
N LYS A 164 27.32 -9.45 15.44
CA LYS A 164 28.29 -10.53 15.60
C LYS A 164 28.39 -11.33 14.32
N ALA A 165 29.60 -11.73 13.99
CA ALA A 165 29.88 -12.63 12.87
C ALA A 165 30.61 -13.88 13.37
N ASN A 166 30.51 -14.97 12.61
CA ASN A 166 31.25 -16.20 12.83
C ASN A 166 32.66 -16.19 12.23
N LEU A 167 32.98 -15.15 11.45
CA LEU A 167 34.30 -14.90 10.87
C LEU A 167 34.80 -13.53 11.32
N ASP A 168 36.12 -13.33 11.26
CA ASP A 168 36.72 -12.02 11.49
C ASP A 168 36.47 -11.11 10.27
N ILE A 169 35.58 -10.14 10.45
CA ILE A 169 35.21 -9.16 9.44
C ILE A 169 35.82 -7.81 9.78
N VAL A 170 36.79 -7.40 8.99
CA VAL A 170 37.39 -6.07 9.10
C VAL A 170 36.35 -5.00 8.82
N GLY A 171 36.26 -3.99 9.69
CA GLY A 171 35.32 -2.87 9.52
C GLY A 171 33.91 -3.14 10.06
N LEU A 172 33.61 -4.33 10.59
CA LEU A 172 32.31 -4.60 11.22
C LEU A 172 32.23 -3.87 12.57
N PRO A 173 31.29 -2.93 12.76
CA PRO A 173 31.09 -2.29 14.04
C PRO A 173 30.41 -3.26 15.05
N GLU A 174 30.64 -3.05 16.34
CA GLU A 174 29.98 -3.84 17.38
C GLU A 174 28.47 -3.58 17.45
N THR A 175 28.05 -2.38 17.13
CA THR A 175 26.64 -1.95 17.18
C THR A 175 26.29 -1.02 16.01
N ILE A 176 25.01 -1.02 15.66
CA ILE A 176 24.39 -0.02 14.76
C ILE A 176 23.11 0.49 15.38
N THR A 177 22.73 1.72 15.04
CA THR A 177 21.46 2.31 15.47
C THR A 177 20.57 2.56 14.27
N LEU A 178 19.37 2.01 14.27
CA LEU A 178 18.28 2.34 13.37
C LEU A 178 17.44 3.44 14.03
N LYS A 179 17.22 4.54 13.33
CA LYS A 179 16.46 5.71 13.83
C LYS A 179 15.17 5.89 13.06
N PRO A 180 14.14 6.48 13.68
CA PRO A 180 12.90 6.85 12.97
C PRO A 180 13.19 7.73 11.73
N GLY A 181 12.48 7.45 10.66
CA GLY A 181 12.65 8.12 9.36
C GLY A 181 13.73 7.50 8.47
N ILE A 182 14.41 6.42 8.93
CA ILE A 182 15.43 5.69 8.15
C ILE A 182 14.99 4.23 8.02
N ASP A 183 14.78 3.79 6.80
CA ASP A 183 14.33 2.41 6.51
C ASP A 183 15.45 1.37 6.59
N SER A 184 16.71 1.80 6.46
CA SER A 184 17.87 0.91 6.45
C SER A 184 19.17 1.65 6.72
N VAL A 185 20.17 0.91 7.21
CA VAL A 185 21.55 1.38 7.39
C VAL A 185 22.46 0.47 6.57
N THR A 186 23.38 1.07 5.81
CA THR A 186 24.41 0.35 5.05
C THR A 186 25.79 0.60 5.65
N ILE A 187 26.53 -0.47 5.91
CA ILE A 187 27.91 -0.47 6.36
C ILE A 187 28.78 -0.88 5.17
N GLU A 188 29.57 0.04 4.69
CA GLU A 188 30.46 -0.17 3.55
C GLU A 188 31.87 -0.58 3.98
N GLY A 189 32.64 -1.14 3.05
CA GLY A 189 34.08 -1.40 3.25
C GLY A 189 34.38 -2.60 4.13
N LEU A 190 33.42 -3.50 4.33
CA LEU A 190 33.65 -4.76 5.07
C LEU A 190 34.50 -5.73 4.25
N MET A 191 35.33 -6.51 4.91
CA MET A 191 36.22 -7.48 4.25
C MET A 191 36.52 -8.66 5.16
N VAL A 192 36.47 -9.87 4.63
CA VAL A 192 37.03 -11.08 5.26
C VAL A 192 38.44 -11.28 4.73
N LYS A 193 39.46 -11.32 5.61
CA LYS A 193 40.87 -11.48 5.19
C LYS A 193 41.18 -12.89 4.79
N GLU A 194 40.76 -13.86 5.57
CA GLU A 194 41.06 -15.29 5.40
C GLU A 194 39.78 -16.10 5.64
N LEU A 195 39.70 -17.24 4.94
CA LEU A 195 38.66 -18.23 5.21
C LEU A 195 39.10 -19.03 6.43
N GLY A 196 38.28 -19.09 7.47
CA GLY A 196 38.51 -19.91 8.65
C GLY A 196 38.29 -21.39 8.35
#